data_c81af8490cd356d75f1c2d04a8967392
#
_entry.id   c81af8490cd356d75f1c2d04a8967392
#
_cell.length_a   1.000
_cell.length_b   1.000
_cell.length_c   1.000
_cell.angle_alpha   90.00
_cell.angle_beta   90.00
_cell.angle_gamma   90.00
#
_symmetry.space_group_name_H-M   'P 1'
#
loop_
_entity.id
_entity.type
_entity.pdbx_description
1 polymer ?
#
loop_
_entity_poly.entity_id
_entity_poly.type
_entity_poly.pdbx_seq_one_letter_code
_entity_poly.pdbx_strand_id
1 'polypeptide(L)'
;MAYRADSDAGGRAVGDSSDRLNRMVAGIFGAVYLLVGLLGFFTSKATGEKFAGKIGHPVFGFQVNGVHNIVHLLVAAVLLAAAAAGYRAARQGNLTIGVFYLVLGVLGFFIKSTAINIFALNTADHFLHLISGALLTAVALSGRKRTAVDRV
;
A
#
# COMPACT_ATOMS: atom_id res chain seq x y z
N MET A 1 -30.91 16.39 28.73
CA MET A 1 -30.00 15.23 28.93
C MET A 1 -29.97 14.25 27.77
N ALA A 2 -30.96 14.19 26.87
CA ALA A 2 -31.00 13.28 25.71
C ALA A 2 -30.04 13.60 24.57
N TYR A 3 -29.68 14.88 24.34
CA TYR A 3 -28.83 15.31 23.21
C TYR A 3 -27.37 14.80 23.27
N ARG A 4 -26.86 14.48 24.46
CA ARG A 4 -25.47 13.98 24.63
C ARG A 4 -25.31 12.49 24.28
N ALA A 5 -26.37 11.69 24.40
CA ALA A 5 -26.32 10.26 24.14
C ALA A 5 -26.28 9.92 22.63
N ASP A 6 -26.95 10.71 21.79
CA ASP A 6 -26.99 10.50 20.33
C ASP A 6 -25.67 10.86 19.66
N SER A 7 -24.97 11.90 20.16
CA SER A 7 -23.64 12.29 19.63
C SER A 7 -22.57 11.25 19.96
N ASP A 8 -22.65 10.60 21.12
CA ASP A 8 -21.69 9.55 21.52
C ASP A 8 -21.90 8.24 20.76
N ALA A 9 -23.17 7.87 20.48
CA ALA A 9 -23.48 6.69 19.67
C ALA A 9 -23.01 6.84 18.22
N GLY A 10 -23.25 7.99 17.60
CA GLY A 10 -22.76 8.31 16.26
C GLY A 10 -21.23 8.34 16.19
N GLY A 11 -20.58 8.90 17.18
CA GLY A 11 -19.12 8.95 17.23
C GLY A 11 -18.45 7.57 17.36
N ARG A 12 -19.05 6.65 18.12
CA ARG A 12 -18.56 5.25 18.23
C ARG A 12 -18.74 4.47 16.94
N ALA A 13 -19.91 4.58 16.30
CA ALA A 13 -20.19 3.89 15.05
C ALA A 13 -19.24 4.30 13.91
N VAL A 14 -18.92 5.59 13.81
CA VAL A 14 -17.94 6.10 12.82
C VAL A 14 -16.51 5.63 13.15
N GLY A 15 -16.13 5.58 14.44
CA GLY A 15 -14.86 5.04 14.88
C GLY A 15 -14.68 3.57 14.46
N ASP A 16 -15.68 2.74 14.74
CA ASP A 16 -15.66 1.31 14.44
C ASP A 16 -15.62 1.02 12.93
N SER A 17 -16.26 1.85 12.10
CA SER A 17 -16.25 1.69 10.65
C SER A 17 -14.89 2.04 10.04
N SER A 18 -14.23 3.11 10.50
CA SER A 18 -12.91 3.50 10.01
C SER A 18 -11.81 2.53 10.46
N ASP A 19 -11.96 1.94 11.66
CA ASP A 19 -11.05 0.92 12.18
C ASP A 19 -11.10 -0.34 11.32
N ARG A 20 -12.31 -0.81 11.00
CA ARG A 20 -12.51 -1.95 10.11
C ARG A 20 -12.00 -1.67 8.70
N LEU A 21 -12.29 -0.49 8.15
CA LEU A 21 -11.86 -0.11 6.80
C LEU A 21 -10.34 -0.12 6.67
N ASN A 22 -9.60 0.46 7.62
CA ASN A 22 -8.13 0.46 7.57
C ASN A 22 -7.55 -0.96 7.61
N ARG A 23 -8.08 -1.82 8.49
CA ARG A 23 -7.62 -3.22 8.57
C ARG A 23 -7.96 -4.01 7.31
N MET A 24 -9.17 -3.84 6.79
CA MET A 24 -9.62 -4.50 5.56
C MET A 24 -8.76 -4.09 4.36
N VAL A 25 -8.52 -2.79 4.18
CA VAL A 25 -7.72 -2.26 3.07
C VAL A 25 -6.27 -2.73 3.18
N ALA A 26 -5.65 -2.68 4.36
CA ALA A 26 -4.31 -3.24 4.56
C ALA A 26 -4.26 -4.73 4.22
N GLY A 27 -5.25 -5.52 4.64
CA GLY A 27 -5.34 -6.94 4.35
C GLY A 27 -5.51 -7.23 2.86
N ILE A 28 -6.40 -6.52 2.16
CA ILE A 28 -6.64 -6.69 0.73
C ILE A 28 -5.38 -6.34 -0.08
N PHE A 29 -4.81 -5.15 0.15
CA PHE A 29 -3.60 -4.73 -0.55
C PHE A 29 -2.42 -5.65 -0.24
N GLY A 30 -2.26 -6.07 1.02
CA GLY A 30 -1.23 -7.03 1.40
C GLY A 30 -1.38 -8.36 0.67
N ALA A 31 -2.59 -8.91 0.57
CA ALA A 31 -2.85 -10.14 -0.19
C ALA A 31 -2.58 -9.98 -1.70
N VAL A 32 -3.01 -8.84 -2.28
CA VAL A 32 -2.74 -8.54 -3.70
C VAL A 32 -1.25 -8.45 -3.97
N TYR A 33 -0.48 -7.72 -3.14
CA TYR A 33 0.96 -7.61 -3.32
C TYR A 33 1.71 -8.92 -3.07
N LEU A 34 1.22 -9.77 -2.17
CA LEU A 34 1.75 -11.12 -1.99
C LEU A 34 1.59 -11.94 -3.28
N LEU A 35 0.39 -11.94 -3.85
CA LEU A 35 0.11 -12.67 -5.09
C LEU A 35 0.94 -12.13 -6.26
N VAL A 36 1.01 -10.81 -6.43
CA VAL A 36 1.78 -10.17 -7.51
C VAL A 36 3.28 -10.48 -7.37
N GLY A 37 3.84 -10.39 -6.15
CA GLY A 37 5.24 -10.72 -5.89
C GLY A 37 5.57 -12.17 -6.18
N LEU A 38 4.71 -13.11 -5.76
CA LEU A 38 4.88 -14.53 -6.04
C LEU A 38 4.76 -14.82 -7.55
N LEU A 39 3.69 -14.35 -8.18
CA LEU A 39 3.47 -14.53 -9.63
C LEU A 39 4.60 -13.90 -10.45
N GLY A 40 5.10 -12.75 -10.02
CA GLY A 40 6.24 -12.09 -10.64
C GLY A 40 7.48 -12.98 -10.68
N PHE A 41 7.79 -13.72 -9.62
CA PHE A 41 8.89 -14.69 -9.61
C PHE A 41 8.61 -15.87 -10.53
N PHE A 42 7.39 -16.43 -10.53
CA PHE A 42 7.04 -17.57 -11.38
C PHE A 42 7.10 -17.21 -12.87
N THR A 43 6.67 -16.02 -13.24
CA THR A 43 6.58 -15.60 -14.64
C THR A 43 7.88 -15.01 -15.17
N SER A 44 8.61 -14.26 -14.33
CA SER A 44 9.79 -13.53 -14.77
C SER A 44 11.05 -14.39 -14.88
N LYS A 45 11.12 -15.55 -14.21
CA LYS A 45 12.34 -16.34 -14.07
C LYS A 45 13.55 -15.42 -13.81
N ALA A 46 13.35 -14.45 -12.90
CA ALA A 46 14.26 -13.32 -12.68
C ALA A 46 15.58 -13.81 -12.11
N THR A 47 16.55 -14.06 -12.99
CA THR A 47 17.93 -14.49 -12.66
C THR A 47 18.94 -13.63 -13.41
N GLY A 48 20.13 -13.49 -12.86
CA GLY A 48 21.22 -12.75 -13.51
C GLY A 48 20.87 -11.27 -13.75
N GLU A 49 21.11 -10.78 -14.97
CA GLU A 49 20.88 -9.38 -15.36
C GLU A 49 19.42 -8.91 -15.24
N LYS A 50 18.48 -9.85 -15.21
CA LYS A 50 17.05 -9.57 -15.07
C LYS A 50 16.60 -9.50 -13.61
N PHE A 51 17.51 -9.71 -12.67
CA PHE A 51 17.20 -9.62 -11.25
C PHE A 51 17.05 -8.17 -10.79
N ALA A 52 17.88 -7.27 -11.30
CA ALA A 52 17.86 -5.84 -11.00
C ALA A 52 18.14 -5.03 -12.28
N GLY A 53 17.66 -3.79 -12.35
CA GLY A 53 17.90 -2.86 -13.45
C GLY A 53 16.62 -2.47 -14.20
N LYS A 54 16.78 -1.66 -15.25
CA LYS A 54 15.66 -1.08 -16.02
C LYS A 54 14.96 -2.04 -16.98
N ILE A 55 15.47 -3.24 -17.16
CA ILE A 55 14.88 -4.28 -18.00
C ILE A 55 14.14 -5.27 -17.12
N GLY A 56 12.85 -5.40 -17.35
CA GLY A 56 11.99 -6.33 -16.63
C GLY A 56 11.28 -7.31 -17.57
N HIS A 57 10.48 -8.19 -16.99
CA HIS A 57 9.57 -9.06 -17.70
C HIS A 57 8.16 -8.45 -17.72
N PRO A 58 7.46 -8.49 -18.87
CA PRO A 58 6.09 -8.03 -18.92
C PRO A 58 5.16 -9.01 -18.20
N VAL A 59 4.35 -8.49 -17.29
CA VAL A 59 3.28 -9.21 -16.58
C VAL A 59 2.04 -8.34 -16.63
N PHE A 60 1.03 -8.71 -17.41
CA PHE A 60 -0.22 -7.98 -17.61
C PHE A 60 -0.04 -6.48 -17.95
N GLY A 61 0.98 -6.13 -18.74
CA GLY A 61 1.28 -4.75 -19.13
C GLY A 61 2.22 -4.00 -18.16
N PHE A 62 2.48 -4.54 -17.00
CA PHE A 62 3.49 -4.07 -16.03
C PHE A 62 4.85 -4.71 -16.32
N GLN A 63 5.93 -4.09 -15.86
CA GLN A 63 7.25 -4.70 -15.91
C GLN A 63 7.76 -5.02 -14.53
N VAL A 64 8.20 -6.26 -14.32
CA VAL A 64 8.74 -6.70 -13.04
C VAL A 64 10.11 -7.35 -13.21
N ASN A 65 10.95 -7.21 -12.21
CA ASN A 65 12.22 -7.94 -12.07
C ASN A 65 12.32 -8.54 -10.65
N GLY A 66 13.43 -9.22 -10.34
CA GLY A 66 13.58 -9.86 -9.04
C GLY A 66 13.49 -8.89 -7.86
N VAL A 67 14.12 -7.71 -7.98
CA VAL A 67 14.08 -6.67 -6.93
C VAL A 67 12.67 -6.13 -6.75
N HIS A 68 11.94 -5.87 -7.84
CA HIS A 68 10.55 -5.42 -7.79
C HIS A 68 9.66 -6.44 -7.07
N ASN A 69 9.79 -7.72 -7.42
CA ASN A 69 9.03 -8.79 -6.77
C ASN A 69 9.35 -8.90 -5.27
N ILE A 70 10.62 -8.77 -4.86
CA ILE A 70 11.00 -8.73 -3.44
C ILE A 70 10.32 -7.57 -2.73
N VAL A 71 10.33 -6.37 -3.31
CA VAL A 71 9.67 -5.21 -2.70
C VAL A 71 8.17 -5.45 -2.54
N HIS A 72 7.49 -6.06 -3.53
CA HIS A 72 6.08 -6.44 -3.39
C HIS A 72 5.86 -7.41 -2.22
N LEU A 73 6.72 -8.42 -2.03
CA LEU A 73 6.62 -9.34 -0.89
C LEU A 73 6.86 -8.65 0.46
N LEU A 74 7.80 -7.71 0.52
CA LEU A 74 8.04 -6.91 1.74
C LEU A 74 6.86 -6.01 2.08
N VAL A 75 6.29 -5.33 1.08
CA VAL A 75 5.08 -4.51 1.25
C VAL A 75 3.90 -5.38 1.70
N ALA A 76 3.75 -6.57 1.10
CA ALA A 76 2.72 -7.52 1.50
C ALA A 76 2.87 -7.93 2.97
N ALA A 77 4.09 -8.29 3.39
CA ALA A 77 4.36 -8.67 4.77
C ALA A 77 4.03 -7.54 5.76
N VAL A 78 4.43 -6.31 5.44
CA VAL A 78 4.14 -5.14 6.27
C VAL A 78 2.64 -4.90 6.40
N LEU A 79 1.90 -4.90 5.28
CA LEU A 79 0.46 -4.61 5.28
C LEU A 79 -0.34 -5.74 5.95
N LEU A 80 -0.01 -7.01 5.71
CA LEU A 80 -0.69 -8.15 6.36
C LEU A 80 -0.42 -8.17 7.86
N ALA A 81 0.83 -7.98 8.28
CA ALA A 81 1.17 -7.88 9.69
C ALA A 81 0.45 -6.70 10.36
N ALA A 82 0.39 -5.55 9.69
CA ALA A 82 -0.30 -4.38 10.19
C ALA A 82 -1.82 -4.61 10.32
N ALA A 83 -2.45 -5.28 9.35
CA ALA A 83 -3.87 -5.65 9.40
C ALA A 83 -4.18 -6.60 10.57
N ALA A 84 -3.29 -7.56 10.84
CA ALA A 84 -3.40 -8.50 11.96
C ALA A 84 -3.20 -7.81 13.32
N ALA A 85 -2.23 -6.89 13.42
CA ALA A 85 -1.89 -6.18 14.66
C ALA A 85 -2.95 -5.14 15.12
N GLY A 86 -3.93 -4.80 14.27
CA GLY A 86 -5.06 -3.97 14.63
C GLY A 86 -5.05 -2.59 13.96
N TYR A 87 -6.05 -1.77 14.32
CA TYR A 87 -6.33 -0.50 13.64
C TYR A 87 -5.14 0.46 13.55
N ARG A 88 -4.45 0.71 14.67
CA ARG A 88 -3.35 1.69 14.68
C ARG A 88 -2.22 1.27 13.75
N ALA A 89 -1.86 0.00 13.78
CA ALA A 89 -0.84 -0.56 12.89
C ALA A 89 -1.31 -0.52 11.43
N ALA A 90 -2.54 -0.94 11.15
CA ALA A 90 -3.11 -0.90 9.80
C ALA A 90 -3.14 0.52 9.23
N ARG A 91 -3.57 1.52 10.03
CA ARG A 91 -3.57 2.92 9.63
C ARG A 91 -2.16 3.43 9.33
N GLN A 92 -1.19 3.13 10.17
CA GLN A 92 0.21 3.51 9.93
C GLN A 92 0.79 2.80 8.70
N GLY A 93 0.54 1.50 8.56
CA GLY A 93 0.95 0.72 7.39
C GLY A 93 0.39 1.30 6.09
N ASN A 94 -0.94 1.55 6.05
CA ASN A 94 -1.59 2.18 4.91
C ASN A 94 -0.99 3.56 4.59
N LEU A 95 -0.77 4.40 5.61
CA LEU A 95 -0.18 5.73 5.40
C LEU A 95 1.26 5.64 4.87
N THR A 96 2.10 4.84 5.50
CA THR A 96 3.52 4.72 5.13
C THR A 96 3.68 4.15 3.72
N ILE A 97 3.01 3.04 3.42
CA ILE A 97 3.07 2.42 2.09
C ILE A 97 2.38 3.31 1.04
N GLY A 98 1.27 3.96 1.41
CA GLY A 98 0.57 4.88 0.53
C GLY A 98 1.44 6.06 0.10
N VAL A 99 2.08 6.75 1.04
CA VAL A 99 3.00 7.86 0.75
C VAL A 99 4.22 7.38 -0.05
N PHE A 100 4.79 6.23 0.31
CA PHE A 100 5.89 5.63 -0.44
C PHE A 100 5.52 5.42 -1.92
N TYR A 101 4.34 4.88 -2.20
CA TYR A 101 3.88 4.66 -3.57
C TYR A 101 3.54 5.95 -4.32
N LEU A 102 3.00 6.97 -3.65
CA LEU A 102 2.82 8.28 -4.27
C LEU A 102 4.16 8.87 -4.72
N VAL A 103 5.16 8.85 -3.85
CA VAL A 103 6.51 9.33 -4.17
C VAL A 103 7.12 8.52 -5.29
N LEU A 104 7.07 7.18 -5.20
CA LEU A 104 7.61 6.28 -6.23
C LEU A 104 6.91 6.48 -7.58
N GLY A 105 5.58 6.62 -7.58
CA GLY A 105 4.79 6.85 -8.79
C GLY A 105 5.16 8.16 -9.49
N VAL A 106 5.35 9.26 -8.74
CA VAL A 106 5.79 10.55 -9.31
C VAL A 106 7.24 10.46 -9.81
N LEU A 107 8.17 10.02 -8.96
CA LEU A 107 9.60 9.92 -9.31
C LEU A 107 9.83 8.94 -10.48
N GLY A 108 9.03 7.90 -10.57
CA GLY A 108 9.11 6.89 -11.61
C GLY A 108 9.08 7.47 -13.02
N PHE A 109 8.26 8.50 -13.28
CA PHE A 109 8.20 9.16 -14.59
C PHE A 109 9.54 9.78 -15.00
N PHE A 110 10.34 10.23 -14.06
CA PHE A 110 11.64 10.86 -14.31
C PHE A 110 12.77 9.83 -14.44
N ILE A 111 12.68 8.70 -13.72
CA ILE A 111 13.77 7.74 -13.63
C ILE A 111 13.61 6.52 -14.56
N LYS A 112 12.44 6.30 -15.17
CA LYS A 112 12.10 5.08 -15.92
C LYS A 112 13.12 4.68 -17.00
N SER A 113 13.75 5.64 -17.65
CA SER A 113 14.74 5.42 -18.72
C SER A 113 16.20 5.47 -18.23
N THR A 114 16.43 5.65 -16.95
CA THR A 114 17.76 5.82 -16.36
C THR A 114 18.25 4.53 -15.70
N ALA A 115 19.52 4.47 -15.35
CA ALA A 115 20.11 3.35 -14.62
C ALA A 115 19.60 3.24 -13.16
N ILE A 116 19.01 4.32 -12.61
CA ILE A 116 18.43 4.34 -11.26
C ILE A 116 17.13 3.51 -11.19
N ASN A 117 16.50 3.21 -12.32
CA ASN A 117 15.30 2.36 -12.39
C ASN A 117 15.65 0.89 -12.13
N ILE A 118 16.12 0.58 -10.93
CA ILE A 118 16.52 -0.77 -10.53
C ILE A 118 15.34 -1.75 -10.39
N PHE A 119 14.10 -1.24 -10.35
CA PHE A 119 12.87 -2.03 -10.24
C PHE A 119 12.22 -2.36 -11.59
N ALA A 120 12.81 -1.94 -12.69
CA ALA A 120 12.25 -2.07 -14.05
C ALA A 120 10.88 -1.42 -14.24
N LEU A 121 10.54 -0.37 -13.49
CA LEU A 121 9.25 0.27 -13.55
C LEU A 121 8.97 0.87 -14.93
N ASN A 122 7.79 0.61 -15.47
CA ASN A 122 7.27 1.24 -16.68
C ASN A 122 6.17 2.27 -16.36
N THR A 123 5.59 2.87 -17.39
CA THR A 123 4.55 3.90 -17.21
C THR A 123 3.29 3.34 -16.55
N ALA A 124 2.91 2.09 -16.85
CA ALA A 124 1.75 1.45 -16.21
C ALA A 124 1.98 1.24 -14.72
N ASP A 125 3.20 0.84 -14.31
CA ASP A 125 3.59 0.72 -12.90
C ASP A 125 3.44 2.06 -12.16
N HIS A 126 3.84 3.17 -12.79
CA HIS A 126 3.74 4.49 -12.15
C HIS A 126 2.29 4.87 -11.86
N PHE A 127 1.38 4.67 -12.81
CA PHE A 127 -0.05 4.91 -12.59
C PHE A 127 -0.63 3.99 -11.53
N LEU A 128 -0.27 2.71 -11.52
CA LEU A 128 -0.71 1.77 -10.50
C LEU A 128 -0.24 2.19 -9.10
N HIS A 129 1.03 2.62 -8.98
CA HIS A 129 1.57 3.12 -7.71
C HIS A 129 0.86 4.40 -7.25
N LEU A 130 0.56 5.35 -8.16
CA LEU A 130 -0.19 6.54 -7.80
C LEU A 130 -1.61 6.22 -7.32
N ILE A 131 -2.34 5.36 -8.01
CA ILE A 131 -3.69 4.96 -7.63
C ILE A 131 -3.68 4.22 -6.29
N SER A 132 -2.81 3.22 -6.14
CA SER A 132 -2.67 2.46 -4.90
C SER A 132 -2.25 3.34 -3.73
N GLY A 133 -1.28 4.22 -3.98
CA GLY A 133 -0.80 5.19 -2.99
C GLY A 133 -1.88 6.16 -2.53
N ALA A 134 -2.67 6.69 -3.48
CA ALA A 134 -3.79 7.59 -3.17
C ALA A 134 -4.86 6.88 -2.34
N LEU A 135 -5.25 5.66 -2.70
CA LEU A 135 -6.25 4.87 -1.97
C LEU A 135 -5.79 4.55 -0.54
N LEU A 136 -4.58 4.02 -0.37
CA LEU A 136 -4.01 3.70 0.93
C LEU A 136 -3.90 4.93 1.82
N THR A 137 -3.41 6.05 1.28
CA THR A 137 -3.27 7.32 2.01
C THR A 137 -4.64 7.88 2.39
N ALA A 138 -5.61 7.91 1.47
CA ALA A 138 -6.95 8.42 1.74
C ALA A 138 -7.64 7.63 2.85
N VAL A 139 -7.55 6.30 2.82
CA VAL A 139 -8.10 5.44 3.88
C VAL A 139 -7.42 5.68 5.22
N ALA A 140 -6.10 5.82 5.24
CA ALA A 140 -5.37 6.13 6.47
C ALA A 140 -5.75 7.48 7.07
N LEU A 141 -6.03 8.48 6.22
CA LEU A 141 -6.42 9.83 6.66
C LEU A 141 -7.90 9.94 7.03
N SER A 142 -8.77 9.05 6.55
CA SER A 142 -10.20 9.01 6.90
C SER A 142 -10.46 8.57 8.34
N GLY A 143 -9.44 8.07 9.06
CA GLY A 143 -9.54 7.66 10.45
C GLY A 143 -9.84 8.83 11.40
N ARG A 144 -10.63 8.56 12.45
CA ARG A 144 -11.05 9.52 13.45
C ARG A 144 -9.86 10.27 14.08
N LYS A 145 -9.87 11.59 14.08
CA LYS A 145 -9.06 12.40 14.99
C LYS A 145 -9.63 12.17 16.40
N ARG A 146 -8.95 11.39 17.24
CA ARG A 146 -9.29 11.32 18.67
C ARG A 146 -9.10 12.70 19.26
N THR A 147 -10.18 13.32 19.69
CA THR A 147 -10.14 14.55 20.47
C THR A 147 -9.57 14.26 21.86
N ALA A 148 -8.95 15.26 22.50
CA ALA A 148 -8.35 15.11 23.82
C ALA A 148 -9.36 14.64 24.89
N VAL A 149 -10.65 14.84 24.66
CA VAL A 149 -11.76 14.42 25.53
C VAL A 149 -11.91 12.89 25.63
N ASP A 150 -11.42 12.13 24.67
CA ASP A 150 -11.50 10.67 24.67
C ASP A 150 -10.39 10.00 25.53
N ARG A 151 -9.59 10.77 26.26
CA ARG A 151 -8.45 10.30 27.07
C ARG A 151 -8.66 10.38 28.58
N VAL A 152 -9.86 10.82 29.04
CA VAL A 152 -10.21 10.94 30.47
C VAL A 152 -11.20 9.85 30.84
#